data_224dcf713d857c55af68803d4e7dab92
#
_entry.id   224dcf713d857c55af68803d4e7dab92
#
_cell.length_a   1.000
_cell.length_b   1.000
_cell.length_c   1.000
_cell.angle_alpha   90.00
_cell.angle_beta   90.00
_cell.angle_gamma   90.00
#
_symmetry.space_group_name_H-M   'P 1'
#
loop_
_entity.id
_entity.type
_entity.pdbx_description
1 polymer ?
#
loop_
_entity_poly.entity_id
_entity_poly.type
_entity_poly.pdbx_seq_one_letter_code
_entity_poly.pdbx_strand_id
1 'polypeptide(L)'
;MSRTREAICMGIGILAGIVLSGPAAQAATTAITAELSTQPIYVDGAQVSMTASAINGHNYVKLRDIGEAVGFNVYWDGSAVQIESDRPYTGEPPAEPELTEESVQAAIWALRDTYPTNTYYGAYYRSYSDGPYGPAPTACAGWATLCSDTAFRDLPWRRINDPGWEDIRPGDLIRYDNATRGHVIVVLERTDEYVKVTESGTNNKARWGGQYFRWWLEEQPGYACFTRYPK
;
A
#
# COMPACT_ATOMS: atom_id res chain seq x y z
N MET A 1 -45.63 -51.18 -26.05
CA MET A 1 -45.31 -49.92 -26.74
C MET A 1 -44.41 -49.08 -25.83
N SER A 2 -43.11 -49.38 -25.69
CA SER A 2 -42.27 -48.53 -24.83
C SER A 2 -40.74 -48.63 -25.10
N ARG A 3 -40.27 -49.45 -26.01
CA ARG A 3 -38.83 -49.64 -26.22
C ARG A 3 -38.21 -48.75 -27.35
N THR A 4 -39.03 -48.09 -28.15
CA THR A 4 -38.56 -47.25 -29.28
C THR A 4 -38.32 -45.77 -28.89
N ARG A 5 -38.81 -45.33 -27.74
CA ARG A 5 -38.63 -43.94 -27.27
C ARG A 5 -37.34 -43.70 -26.50
N GLU A 6 -36.81 -44.71 -25.82
CA GLU A 6 -35.57 -44.59 -25.04
C GLU A 6 -34.30 -44.58 -25.95
N ALA A 7 -34.37 -45.29 -27.09
CA ALA A 7 -33.22 -45.32 -28.03
C ALA A 7 -33.01 -44.00 -28.77
N ILE A 8 -34.07 -43.19 -28.99
CA ILE A 8 -33.99 -41.89 -29.66
C ILE A 8 -33.42 -40.81 -28.75
N CYS A 9 -33.70 -40.85 -27.45
CA CYS A 9 -33.14 -39.89 -26.48
C CYS A 9 -31.63 -40.08 -26.25
N MET A 10 -31.13 -41.32 -26.29
CA MET A 10 -29.70 -41.60 -26.13
C MET A 10 -28.89 -41.15 -27.35
N GLY A 11 -29.44 -41.25 -28.57
CA GLY A 11 -28.77 -40.86 -29.81
C GLY A 11 -28.60 -39.33 -29.92
N ILE A 12 -29.56 -38.54 -29.46
CA ILE A 12 -29.53 -37.09 -29.51
C ILE A 12 -28.56 -36.55 -28.47
N GLY A 13 -28.45 -37.15 -27.27
CA GLY A 13 -27.49 -36.73 -26.23
C GLY A 13 -26.03 -36.88 -26.64
N ILE A 14 -25.68 -37.96 -27.37
CA ILE A 14 -24.31 -38.20 -27.85
C ILE A 14 -23.93 -37.24 -28.97
N LEU A 15 -24.87 -36.91 -29.87
CA LEU A 15 -24.62 -35.95 -30.95
C LEU A 15 -24.49 -34.51 -30.45
N ALA A 16 -25.25 -34.12 -29.41
CA ALA A 16 -25.12 -32.80 -28.82
C ALA A 16 -23.83 -32.64 -27.97
N GLY A 17 -23.33 -33.71 -27.36
CA GLY A 17 -22.07 -33.70 -26.63
C GLY A 17 -20.82 -33.53 -27.49
N ILE A 18 -20.86 -34.03 -28.73
CA ILE A 18 -19.72 -33.93 -29.68
C ILE A 18 -19.63 -32.54 -30.34
N VAL A 19 -20.74 -31.82 -30.46
CA VAL A 19 -20.74 -30.48 -31.08
C VAL A 19 -20.30 -29.39 -30.08
N LEU A 20 -20.37 -29.64 -28.78
CA LEU A 20 -19.95 -28.69 -27.72
C LEU A 20 -18.49 -28.86 -27.29
N SER A 21 -17.82 -29.95 -27.67
CA SER A 21 -16.38 -30.10 -27.51
C SER A 21 -15.65 -29.53 -28.73
N GLY A 22 -15.66 -28.21 -28.86
CA GLY A 22 -14.74 -27.54 -29.79
C GLY A 22 -13.30 -27.89 -29.41
N PRO A 23 -12.36 -27.92 -30.39
CA PRO A 23 -10.96 -28.16 -30.08
C PRO A 23 -10.53 -27.15 -29.01
N ALA A 24 -10.13 -27.63 -27.84
CA ALA A 24 -9.48 -26.78 -26.86
C ALA A 24 -8.34 -26.08 -27.59
N ALA A 25 -8.39 -24.75 -27.63
CA ALA A 25 -7.31 -23.97 -28.20
C ALA A 25 -6.06 -24.30 -27.39
N GLN A 26 -5.24 -25.20 -27.89
CA GLN A 26 -3.92 -25.44 -27.33
C GLN A 26 -3.14 -24.16 -27.57
N ALA A 27 -2.88 -23.43 -26.49
CA ALA A 27 -1.94 -22.32 -26.51
C ALA A 27 -0.63 -22.92 -27.06
N ALA A 28 -0.21 -22.44 -28.24
CA ALA A 28 1.05 -22.84 -28.83
C ALA A 28 2.16 -22.44 -27.86
N THR A 29 2.70 -23.41 -27.13
CA THR A 29 3.86 -23.18 -26.28
C THR A 29 5.06 -23.05 -27.18
N THR A 30 5.55 -21.84 -27.40
CA THR A 30 6.80 -21.63 -28.13
C THR A 30 7.93 -22.05 -27.19
N ALA A 31 8.55 -23.19 -27.46
CA ALA A 31 9.73 -23.61 -26.72
C ALA A 31 10.91 -22.73 -27.12
N ILE A 32 11.55 -22.12 -26.13
CA ILE A 32 12.79 -21.37 -26.28
C ILE A 32 13.92 -22.31 -25.86
N THR A 33 14.84 -22.58 -26.79
CA THR A 33 16.05 -23.38 -26.49
C THR A 33 17.07 -22.45 -25.82
N ALA A 34 17.50 -22.81 -24.63
CA ALA A 34 18.55 -22.13 -23.90
C ALA A 34 19.72 -23.10 -23.65
N GLU A 35 20.91 -22.66 -23.95
CA GLU A 35 22.16 -23.41 -23.71
C GLU A 35 22.96 -22.73 -22.63
N LEU A 36 23.74 -23.50 -21.88
CA LEU A 36 24.64 -22.91 -20.83
C LEU A 36 25.74 -22.12 -21.54
N SER A 37 25.89 -20.85 -21.20
CA SER A 37 26.99 -20.03 -21.71
C SER A 37 28.27 -20.33 -20.95
N THR A 38 29.36 -20.52 -21.68
CA THR A 38 30.72 -20.72 -21.15
C THR A 38 31.54 -19.43 -21.16
N GLN A 39 30.97 -18.33 -21.59
CA GLN A 39 31.69 -17.05 -21.67
C GLN A 39 31.92 -16.45 -20.27
N PRO A 40 33.15 -15.99 -19.96
CA PRO A 40 33.42 -15.33 -18.72
C PRO A 40 32.72 -13.97 -18.66
N ILE A 41 32.21 -13.63 -17.47
CA ILE A 41 31.53 -12.35 -17.21
C ILE A 41 32.44 -11.52 -16.33
N TYR A 42 32.57 -10.23 -16.65
CA TYR A 42 33.37 -9.26 -15.92
C TYR A 42 32.49 -8.10 -15.45
N VAL A 43 32.68 -7.67 -14.21
CA VAL A 43 32.11 -6.44 -13.65
C VAL A 43 33.30 -5.54 -13.28
N ASP A 44 33.35 -4.34 -13.85
CA ASP A 44 34.45 -3.37 -13.63
C ASP A 44 35.85 -3.95 -13.82
N GLY A 45 35.99 -4.86 -14.75
CA GLY A 45 37.28 -5.53 -15.07
C GLY A 45 37.63 -6.74 -14.17
N ALA A 46 36.84 -7.04 -13.16
CA ALA A 46 36.98 -8.21 -12.32
C ALA A 46 36.06 -9.35 -12.81
N GLN A 47 36.63 -10.55 -12.98
CA GLN A 47 35.82 -11.71 -13.36
C GLN A 47 34.91 -12.11 -12.20
N VAL A 48 33.62 -12.28 -12.50
CA VAL A 48 32.60 -12.70 -11.54
C VAL A 48 32.07 -14.09 -11.88
N SER A 49 31.72 -14.87 -10.84
CA SER A 49 31.14 -16.19 -11.00
C SER A 49 29.62 -16.09 -11.06
N MET A 50 29.06 -16.11 -12.25
CA MET A 50 27.61 -16.18 -12.44
C MET A 50 27.25 -17.07 -13.62
N THR A 51 26.05 -17.66 -13.56
CA THR A 51 25.56 -18.54 -14.62
C THR A 51 24.80 -17.71 -15.66
N ALA A 52 25.21 -17.86 -16.93
CA ALA A 52 24.49 -17.29 -18.07
C ALA A 52 23.89 -18.38 -18.96
N SER A 53 22.76 -18.09 -19.55
CA SER A 53 22.14 -18.91 -20.61
C SER A 53 22.23 -18.19 -21.95
N ALA A 54 22.66 -18.89 -22.98
CA ALA A 54 22.65 -18.37 -24.36
C ALA A 54 21.32 -18.70 -25.01
N ILE A 55 20.61 -17.67 -25.45
CA ILE A 55 19.34 -17.79 -26.19
C ILE A 55 19.45 -16.92 -27.43
N ASN A 56 19.29 -17.49 -28.61
CA ASN A 56 19.36 -16.77 -29.88
C ASN A 56 20.62 -15.87 -30.02
N GLY A 57 21.77 -16.35 -29.55
CA GLY A 57 23.03 -15.62 -29.63
C GLY A 57 23.24 -14.52 -28.58
N HIS A 58 22.31 -14.37 -27.61
CA HIS A 58 22.41 -13.42 -26.51
C HIS A 58 22.60 -14.15 -25.19
N ASN A 59 23.41 -13.58 -24.29
CA ASN A 59 23.58 -14.07 -22.93
C ASN A 59 22.51 -13.49 -22.01
N TYR A 60 21.83 -14.35 -21.27
CA TYR A 60 20.86 -14.02 -20.24
C TYR A 60 21.41 -14.43 -18.88
N VAL A 61 21.47 -13.52 -17.96
CA VAL A 61 21.90 -13.76 -16.58
C VAL A 61 20.75 -13.46 -15.62
N LYS A 62 20.77 -14.09 -14.46
CA LYS A 62 19.78 -13.78 -13.44
C LYS A 62 19.97 -12.34 -12.94
N LEU A 63 18.90 -11.58 -12.89
CA LEU A 63 18.95 -10.20 -12.43
C LEU A 63 19.49 -10.07 -10.99
N ARG A 64 19.22 -11.06 -10.13
CA ARG A 64 19.75 -11.11 -8.77
C ARG A 64 21.27 -11.28 -8.73
N ASP A 65 21.82 -12.12 -9.60
CA ASP A 65 23.28 -12.34 -9.66
C ASP A 65 23.99 -11.05 -10.10
N ILE A 66 23.35 -10.26 -11.00
CA ILE A 66 23.84 -8.93 -11.38
C ILE A 66 23.70 -7.94 -10.21
N GLY A 67 22.54 -7.92 -9.52
CA GLY A 67 22.31 -7.07 -8.37
C GLY A 67 23.36 -7.27 -7.28
N GLU A 68 23.68 -8.53 -6.97
CA GLU A 68 24.72 -8.89 -6.00
C GLU A 68 26.12 -8.43 -6.46
N ALA A 69 26.46 -8.66 -7.73
CA ALA A 69 27.78 -8.32 -8.25
C ALA A 69 28.05 -6.82 -8.41
N VAL A 70 27.00 -6.03 -8.71
CA VAL A 70 27.07 -4.58 -8.93
C VAL A 70 26.70 -3.78 -7.69
N GLY A 71 25.97 -4.39 -6.74
CA GLY A 71 25.64 -3.77 -5.46
C GLY A 71 24.30 -3.02 -5.42
N PHE A 72 23.30 -3.47 -6.19
CA PHE A 72 21.94 -2.95 -6.09
C PHE A 72 20.95 -4.05 -5.65
N ASN A 73 19.87 -3.65 -4.96
CA ASN A 73 18.89 -4.61 -4.45
C ASN A 73 17.90 -5.07 -5.52
N VAL A 74 17.59 -6.37 -5.52
CA VAL A 74 16.58 -7.00 -6.39
C VAL A 74 15.79 -8.01 -5.60
N TYR A 75 14.46 -7.81 -5.53
CA TYR A 75 13.57 -8.73 -4.81
C TYR A 75 12.21 -8.86 -5.50
N TRP A 76 11.42 -9.84 -5.09
CA TRP A 76 10.04 -10.02 -5.48
C TRP A 76 9.12 -9.57 -4.34
N ASP A 77 8.23 -8.60 -4.60
CA ASP A 77 7.31 -8.04 -3.58
C ASP A 77 5.96 -8.77 -3.46
N GLY A 78 5.79 -9.87 -4.19
CA GLY A 78 4.52 -10.60 -4.28
C GLY A 78 3.76 -10.34 -5.58
N SER A 79 4.03 -9.25 -6.28
CA SER A 79 3.38 -8.84 -7.53
C SER A 79 4.34 -8.49 -8.66
N ALA A 80 5.51 -7.95 -8.34
CA ALA A 80 6.50 -7.47 -9.30
C ALA A 80 7.94 -7.72 -8.83
N VAL A 81 8.86 -7.72 -9.79
CA VAL A 81 10.30 -7.64 -9.48
C VAL A 81 10.65 -6.18 -9.23
N GLN A 82 11.18 -5.90 -8.04
CA GLN A 82 11.66 -4.58 -7.63
C GLN A 82 13.16 -4.49 -7.82
N ILE A 83 13.64 -3.34 -8.30
CA ILE A 83 15.06 -3.00 -8.43
C ILE A 83 15.26 -1.66 -7.71
N GLU A 84 16.11 -1.66 -6.69
CA GLU A 84 16.49 -0.47 -5.91
C GLU A 84 17.97 -0.20 -6.15
N SER A 85 18.26 0.70 -7.08
CA SER A 85 19.64 0.98 -7.54
C SER A 85 20.50 1.73 -6.50
N ASP A 86 19.88 2.30 -5.49
CA ASP A 86 20.50 3.07 -4.40
C ASP A 86 20.66 2.28 -3.10
N ARG A 87 20.30 0.98 -3.11
CA ARG A 87 20.38 0.11 -1.94
C ARG A 87 21.28 -1.09 -2.21
N PRO A 88 22.12 -1.49 -1.25
CA PRO A 88 22.94 -2.68 -1.37
C PRO A 88 22.08 -3.95 -1.52
N TYR A 89 22.60 -4.93 -2.23
CA TYR A 89 21.92 -6.19 -2.45
C TYR A 89 21.68 -6.94 -1.14
N THR A 90 20.41 -7.30 -0.89
CA THR A 90 19.98 -8.18 0.20
C THR A 90 19.16 -9.36 -0.34
N GLY A 91 18.59 -9.22 -1.54
CA GLY A 91 17.67 -10.19 -2.15
C GLY A 91 16.28 -10.20 -1.52
N GLU A 92 16.03 -9.32 -0.57
CA GLU A 92 14.78 -9.22 0.18
C GLU A 92 14.23 -7.79 0.12
N PRO A 93 12.90 -7.62 0.28
CA PRO A 93 12.31 -6.31 0.48
C PRO A 93 13.01 -5.58 1.63
N PRO A 94 13.12 -4.25 1.57
CA PRO A 94 13.51 -3.47 2.74
C PRO A 94 12.67 -3.87 3.93
N ALA A 95 13.29 -4.02 5.09
CA ALA A 95 12.54 -4.20 6.32
C ALA A 95 11.51 -3.08 6.43
N GLU A 96 10.24 -3.42 6.58
CA GLU A 96 9.24 -2.40 6.87
C GLU A 96 9.64 -1.68 8.16
N PRO A 97 9.58 -0.33 8.19
CA PRO A 97 9.84 0.39 9.41
C PRO A 97 8.92 -0.15 10.51
N GLU A 98 9.50 -0.49 11.65
CA GLU A 98 8.72 -0.92 12.79
C GLU A 98 7.66 0.15 13.11
N LEU A 99 6.42 -0.29 13.37
CA LEU A 99 5.33 0.60 13.71
C LEU A 99 5.51 1.13 15.14
N THR A 100 6.32 2.14 15.29
CA THR A 100 6.50 2.91 16.53
C THR A 100 5.87 4.29 16.42
N GLU A 101 5.65 4.96 17.55
CA GLU A 101 5.15 6.34 17.53
C GLU A 101 6.11 7.27 16.79
N GLU A 102 7.41 7.04 16.91
CA GLU A 102 8.46 7.81 16.22
C GLU A 102 8.40 7.60 14.71
N SER A 103 8.23 6.37 14.24
CA SER A 103 8.14 6.07 12.81
C SER A 103 6.87 6.64 12.18
N VAL A 104 5.74 6.55 12.88
CA VAL A 104 4.46 7.15 12.48
C VAL A 104 4.57 8.67 12.41
N GLN A 105 5.12 9.29 13.45
CA GLN A 105 5.34 10.72 13.51
C GLN A 105 6.25 11.19 12.36
N ALA A 106 7.37 10.51 12.12
CA ALA A 106 8.31 10.83 11.06
C ALA A 106 7.66 10.73 9.67
N ALA A 107 6.87 9.68 9.42
CA ALA A 107 6.17 9.50 8.15
C ALA A 107 5.18 10.65 7.87
N ILE A 108 4.44 11.10 8.90
CA ILE A 108 3.52 12.23 8.75
C ILE A 108 4.29 13.53 8.56
N TRP A 109 5.36 13.78 9.31
CA TRP A 109 6.18 14.98 9.15
C TRP A 109 6.82 15.09 7.76
N ALA A 110 7.20 13.98 7.13
CA ALA A 110 7.75 13.97 5.77
C ALA A 110 6.77 14.52 4.73
N LEU A 111 5.46 14.42 4.96
CA LEU A 111 4.44 15.05 4.09
C LEU A 111 4.56 16.56 4.02
N ARG A 112 5.19 17.21 4.99
CA ARG A 112 5.38 18.66 5.01
C ARG A 112 6.26 19.16 3.87
N ASP A 113 7.17 18.34 3.37
CA ASP A 113 8.01 18.68 2.23
C ASP A 113 7.19 18.76 0.93
N THR A 114 6.22 17.84 0.79
CA THR A 114 5.29 17.84 -0.35
C THR A 114 4.15 18.84 -0.17
N TYR A 115 3.67 19.01 1.07
CA TYR A 115 2.52 19.85 1.42
C TYR A 115 2.87 20.87 2.51
N PRO A 116 3.71 21.87 2.26
CA PRO A 116 3.93 22.98 3.18
C PRO A 116 2.62 23.66 3.59
N THR A 117 2.64 24.42 4.69
CA THR A 117 1.46 25.18 5.13
C THR A 117 0.87 26.02 4.00
N ASN A 118 -0.47 25.97 3.86
CA ASN A 118 -1.27 26.58 2.79
C ASN A 118 -1.16 25.89 1.42
N THR A 119 -0.52 24.75 1.28
CA THR A 119 -0.49 23.97 0.06
C THR A 119 -1.78 23.16 -0.09
N TYR A 120 -2.36 23.22 -1.29
CA TYR A 120 -3.54 22.45 -1.67
C TYR A 120 -3.14 20.98 -1.89
N TYR A 121 -3.80 20.05 -1.19
CA TYR A 121 -3.48 18.61 -1.29
C TYR A 121 -4.33 17.85 -2.31
N GLY A 122 -5.37 18.48 -2.88
CA GLY A 122 -6.28 17.90 -3.87
C GLY A 122 -7.75 18.22 -3.58
N ALA A 123 -8.63 17.93 -4.52
CA ALA A 123 -10.08 18.11 -4.33
C ALA A 123 -10.64 17.13 -3.29
N TYR A 124 -10.08 15.93 -3.27
CA TYR A 124 -10.33 14.87 -2.30
C TYR A 124 -9.10 13.96 -2.24
N TYR A 125 -9.00 13.18 -1.19
CA TYR A 125 -8.03 12.09 -1.10
C TYR A 125 -8.74 10.76 -1.45
N ARG A 126 -8.13 9.96 -2.31
CA ARG A 126 -8.63 8.61 -2.61
C ARG A 126 -7.93 7.63 -1.67
N SER A 127 -8.64 7.21 -0.63
CA SER A 127 -8.16 6.17 0.29
C SER A 127 -8.23 4.79 -0.35
N TYR A 128 -7.28 3.95 -0.03
CA TYR A 128 -7.29 2.53 -0.38
C TYR A 128 -7.79 1.64 0.77
N SER A 129 -8.13 2.23 1.91
CA SER A 129 -8.69 1.54 3.07
C SER A 129 -10.14 1.98 3.32
N ASP A 130 -10.95 1.07 3.86
CA ASP A 130 -12.30 1.38 4.35
C ASP A 130 -12.19 2.20 5.65
N GLY A 131 -11.99 3.49 5.51
CA GLY A 131 -11.84 4.41 6.62
C GLY A 131 -13.17 4.98 7.12
N PRO A 132 -13.15 5.66 8.28
CA PRO A 132 -14.34 6.23 8.89
C PRO A 132 -15.00 7.34 8.06
N TYR A 133 -14.34 7.80 7.00
CA TYR A 133 -14.78 8.92 6.15
C TYR A 133 -15.05 8.49 4.70
N GLY A 134 -15.08 7.19 4.42
CA GLY A 134 -15.34 6.62 3.10
C GLY A 134 -14.15 6.72 2.13
N PRO A 135 -14.35 6.30 0.87
CA PRO A 135 -13.25 6.09 -0.08
C PRO A 135 -12.68 7.37 -0.71
N ALA A 136 -13.39 8.50 -0.60
CA ALA A 136 -12.98 9.77 -1.21
C ALA A 136 -13.28 10.99 -0.33
N PRO A 137 -12.74 11.04 0.92
CA PRO A 137 -13.00 12.15 1.82
C PRO A 137 -12.35 13.45 1.33
N THR A 138 -12.93 14.57 1.75
CA THR A 138 -12.48 15.94 1.41
C THR A 138 -12.13 16.72 2.68
N ALA A 139 -11.61 17.91 2.52
CA ALA A 139 -11.33 18.87 3.59
C ALA A 139 -10.51 18.24 4.74
N CYS A 140 -10.93 18.47 6.01
CA CYS A 140 -10.22 17.93 7.15
C CYS A 140 -10.14 16.39 7.15
N ALA A 141 -11.23 15.72 6.75
CA ALA A 141 -11.27 14.27 6.67
C ALA A 141 -10.35 13.70 5.59
N GLY A 142 -10.29 14.35 4.42
CA GLY A 142 -9.39 13.95 3.33
C GLY A 142 -7.92 14.08 3.71
N TRP A 143 -7.55 15.18 4.34
CA TRP A 143 -6.20 15.38 4.84
C TRP A 143 -5.82 14.38 5.93
N ALA A 144 -6.72 14.16 6.89
CA ALA A 144 -6.49 13.22 7.98
C ALA A 144 -6.31 11.79 7.47
N THR A 145 -7.12 11.38 6.48
CA THR A 145 -6.99 10.06 5.85
C THR A 145 -5.67 9.92 5.09
N LEU A 146 -5.25 10.96 4.34
CA LEU A 146 -3.96 10.97 3.65
C LEU A 146 -2.80 10.78 4.63
N CYS A 147 -2.78 11.54 5.72
CA CYS A 147 -1.75 11.40 6.76
C CYS A 147 -1.73 10.00 7.36
N SER A 148 -2.90 9.48 7.69
CA SER A 148 -3.03 8.16 8.29
C SER A 148 -2.63 7.04 7.33
N ASP A 149 -3.06 7.08 6.08
CA ASP A 149 -2.69 6.08 5.07
C ASP A 149 -1.18 6.11 4.79
N THR A 150 -0.54 7.29 4.84
CA THR A 150 0.91 7.41 4.68
C THR A 150 1.66 6.74 5.83
N ALA A 151 1.18 6.87 7.05
CA ALA A 151 1.87 6.35 8.24
C ALA A 151 1.56 4.88 8.55
N PHE A 152 0.32 4.45 8.30
CA PHE A 152 -0.18 3.13 8.72
C PHE A 152 -0.53 2.20 7.55
N ARG A 153 -0.48 2.69 6.31
CA ARG A 153 -0.85 1.93 5.09
C ARG A 153 -2.29 1.37 5.20
N ASP A 154 -2.45 0.04 5.14
CA ASP A 154 -3.72 -0.68 5.13
C ASP A 154 -4.14 -1.23 6.50
N LEU A 155 -3.44 -0.85 7.59
CA LEU A 155 -3.84 -1.27 8.93
C LEU A 155 -5.28 -0.85 9.23
N PRO A 156 -6.06 -1.72 9.89
CA PRO A 156 -7.48 -1.48 10.12
C PRO A 156 -7.72 -0.34 11.11
N TRP A 157 -8.82 0.38 10.88
CA TRP A 157 -9.27 1.44 11.75
C TRP A 157 -9.98 0.92 13.00
N ARG A 158 -9.76 1.58 14.09
CA ARG A 158 -10.47 1.38 15.35
C ARG A 158 -10.89 2.72 15.95
N ARG A 159 -12.17 2.85 16.30
CA ARG A 159 -12.69 4.02 17.03
C ARG A 159 -12.57 3.79 18.52
N ILE A 160 -12.11 4.78 19.25
CA ILE A 160 -12.13 4.87 20.70
C ILE A 160 -13.13 5.99 21.05
N ASN A 161 -14.25 5.60 21.68
CA ASN A 161 -15.19 6.57 22.23
C ASN A 161 -14.70 6.94 23.63
N ASP A 162 -14.74 8.22 23.98
CA ASP A 162 -14.22 8.71 25.27
C ASP A 162 -12.77 8.29 25.49
N PRO A 163 -11.81 8.64 24.59
CA PRO A 163 -10.42 8.27 24.78
C PRO A 163 -9.86 8.94 26.04
N GLY A 164 -9.16 8.17 26.85
CA GLY A 164 -8.26 8.75 27.85
C GLY A 164 -7.19 9.59 27.16
N TRP A 165 -6.72 10.62 27.82
CA TRP A 165 -5.69 11.48 27.22
C TRP A 165 -4.41 10.69 26.88
N GLU A 166 -4.06 9.73 27.73
CA GLU A 166 -2.92 8.83 27.57
C GLU A 166 -3.06 7.83 26.41
N ASP A 167 -4.30 7.58 25.95
CA ASP A 167 -4.55 6.69 24.81
C ASP A 167 -4.22 7.34 23.46
N ILE A 168 -4.09 8.67 23.43
CA ILE A 168 -3.84 9.45 22.21
C ILE A 168 -2.36 9.40 21.86
N ARG A 169 -2.06 9.01 20.62
CA ARG A 169 -0.70 8.83 20.11
C ARG A 169 -0.48 9.60 18.80
N PRO A 170 0.77 9.90 18.41
CA PRO A 170 1.07 10.43 17.10
C PRO A 170 0.43 9.59 15.99
N GLY A 171 -0.18 10.24 15.01
CA GLY A 171 -0.91 9.59 13.91
C GLY A 171 -2.38 9.30 14.18
N ASP A 172 -2.82 9.35 15.42
CA ASP A 172 -4.25 9.23 15.75
C ASP A 172 -5.03 10.43 15.22
N LEU A 173 -6.29 10.18 14.85
CA LEU A 173 -7.22 11.20 14.42
C LEU A 173 -8.16 11.54 15.57
N ILE A 174 -8.18 12.79 15.96
CA ILE A 174 -9.17 13.31 16.91
C ILE A 174 -10.30 13.95 16.12
N ARG A 175 -11.51 13.44 16.32
CA ARG A 175 -12.75 14.03 15.80
C ARG A 175 -13.49 14.74 16.90
N TYR A 176 -14.04 15.90 16.58
CA TYR A 176 -14.95 16.63 17.42
C TYR A 176 -15.97 17.41 16.58
N ASP A 177 -17.10 17.79 17.18
CA ASP A 177 -18.10 18.62 16.55
C ASP A 177 -17.99 20.06 17.10
N ASN A 178 -17.79 21.02 16.20
CA ASN A 178 -17.94 22.43 16.55
C ASN A 178 -19.38 22.91 16.28
N ALA A 179 -19.69 24.14 16.60
CA ALA A 179 -21.04 24.68 16.51
C ALA A 179 -21.72 24.55 15.13
N THR A 180 -20.96 24.30 14.06
CA THR A 180 -21.49 24.27 12.69
C THR A 180 -21.26 22.95 11.98
N ARG A 181 -20.23 22.16 12.35
CA ARG A 181 -19.83 20.90 11.67
C ARG A 181 -18.81 20.12 12.46
N GLY A 182 -18.62 18.86 12.10
CA GLY A 182 -17.51 18.06 12.57
C GLY A 182 -16.17 18.53 12.03
N HIS A 183 -15.13 18.37 12.82
CA HIS A 183 -13.74 18.59 12.45
C HIS A 183 -12.88 17.38 12.81
N VAL A 184 -11.79 17.19 12.07
CA VAL A 184 -10.82 16.13 12.28
C VAL A 184 -9.42 16.71 12.21
N ILE A 185 -8.62 16.37 13.21
CA ILE A 185 -7.21 16.76 13.32
C ILE A 185 -6.34 15.51 13.46
N VAL A 186 -5.11 15.59 13.03
CA VAL A 186 -4.12 14.51 13.10
C VAL A 186 -3.09 14.86 14.16
N VAL A 187 -2.90 13.98 15.11
CA VAL A 187 -1.93 14.19 16.20
C VAL A 187 -0.52 14.02 15.67
N LEU A 188 0.32 15.01 15.88
CA LEU A 188 1.76 14.96 15.61
C LEU A 188 2.55 14.67 16.90
N GLU A 189 2.10 15.26 17.99
CA GLU A 189 2.77 15.18 19.29
C GLU A 189 1.73 15.37 20.40
N ARG A 190 1.86 14.65 21.50
CA ARG A 190 1.03 14.82 22.69
C ARG A 190 1.89 15.21 23.89
N THR A 191 1.45 16.20 24.63
CA THR A 191 1.94 16.55 25.95
C THR A 191 0.84 16.31 27.00
N ASP A 192 1.09 16.57 28.26
CA ASP A 192 0.06 16.46 29.29
C ASP A 192 -1.05 17.53 29.17
N GLU A 193 -0.75 18.64 28.47
CA GLU A 193 -1.64 19.81 28.37
C GLU A 193 -2.30 19.97 27.01
N TYR A 194 -1.64 19.58 25.92
CA TYR A 194 -2.11 19.79 24.56
C TYR A 194 -1.60 18.73 23.57
N VAL A 195 -2.27 18.65 22.44
CA VAL A 195 -1.76 17.98 21.25
C VAL A 195 -1.32 19.02 20.22
N LYS A 196 -0.15 18.79 19.60
CA LYS A 196 0.27 19.46 18.37
C LYS A 196 -0.24 18.68 17.19
N VAL A 197 -0.80 19.34 16.18
CA VAL A 197 -1.52 18.66 15.11
C VAL A 197 -1.14 19.18 13.72
N THR A 198 -1.49 18.38 12.73
CA THR A 198 -1.72 18.83 11.36
C THR A 198 -3.20 18.67 11.01
N GLU A 199 -3.72 19.57 10.19
CA GLU A 199 -5.12 19.63 9.82
C GLU A 199 -5.33 20.25 8.45
N SER A 200 -6.53 20.17 7.92
CA SER A 200 -6.95 20.93 6.75
C SER A 200 -8.35 21.51 6.97
N GLY A 201 -8.59 22.66 6.35
CA GLY A 201 -9.92 23.28 6.33
C GLY A 201 -10.72 22.96 5.07
N THR A 202 -11.82 23.66 4.85
CA THR A 202 -12.72 23.50 3.69
C THR A 202 -12.07 23.81 2.35
N ASN A 203 -10.93 24.49 2.35
CA ASN A 203 -10.18 24.84 1.15
C ASN A 203 -9.16 23.77 0.73
N ASN A 204 -9.15 22.61 1.39
CA ASN A 204 -8.24 21.50 1.15
C ASN A 204 -6.74 21.90 1.23
N LYS A 205 -6.40 22.80 2.13
CA LYS A 205 -5.02 23.25 2.34
C LYS A 205 -4.47 22.74 3.66
N ALA A 206 -3.28 22.16 3.59
CA ALA A 206 -2.55 21.67 4.76
C ALA A 206 -2.18 22.79 5.73
N ARG A 207 -2.28 22.51 7.02
CA ARG A 207 -1.82 23.36 8.12
C ARG A 207 -1.03 22.52 9.10
N TRP A 208 0.07 23.05 9.60
CA TRP A 208 0.99 22.33 10.47
C TRP A 208 1.23 23.10 11.78
N GLY A 209 1.32 22.34 12.88
CA GLY A 209 1.73 22.88 14.17
C GLY A 209 0.63 23.59 14.96
N GLY A 210 -0.65 23.40 14.61
CA GLY A 210 -1.77 23.83 15.44
C GLY A 210 -1.71 23.16 16.82
N GLN A 211 -2.17 23.84 17.88
CA GLN A 211 -2.24 23.31 19.22
C GLN A 211 -3.67 23.30 19.71
N TYR A 212 -4.09 22.19 20.27
CA TYR A 212 -5.40 22.00 20.89
C TYR A 212 -5.22 21.52 22.32
N PHE A 213 -5.70 22.31 23.26
CA PHE A 213 -5.57 22.01 24.67
C PHE A 213 -6.50 20.87 25.10
N ARG A 214 -6.01 20.02 26.01
CA ARG A 214 -6.71 18.88 26.57
C ARG A 214 -8.10 19.25 27.07
N TRP A 215 -8.16 20.20 28.00
CA TRP A 215 -9.40 20.64 28.61
C TRP A 215 -10.45 21.08 27.60
N TRP A 216 -10.01 21.70 26.49
CA TRP A 216 -10.92 22.17 25.46
C TRP A 216 -11.43 21.02 24.59
N LEU A 217 -10.56 20.08 24.20
CA LEU A 217 -10.93 18.92 23.37
C LEU A 217 -11.91 17.99 24.09
N GLU A 218 -11.66 17.68 25.35
CA GLU A 218 -12.48 16.79 26.17
C GLU A 218 -13.91 17.34 26.38
N GLU A 219 -14.11 18.66 26.29
CA GLU A 219 -15.41 19.31 26.39
C GLU A 219 -16.17 19.35 25.05
N GLN A 220 -15.53 19.00 23.91
CA GLN A 220 -16.20 19.13 22.62
C GLN A 220 -17.21 18.01 22.39
N PRO A 221 -18.41 18.35 21.88
CA PRO A 221 -19.37 17.33 21.45
C PRO A 221 -18.76 16.39 20.40
N GLY A 222 -19.07 15.10 20.48
CA GLY A 222 -18.61 14.11 19.53
C GLY A 222 -17.11 13.83 19.57
N TYR A 223 -16.43 14.22 20.65
CA TYR A 223 -15.04 13.89 20.89
C TYR A 223 -14.82 12.39 20.80
N ALA A 224 -13.91 11.98 19.90
CA ALA A 224 -13.56 10.59 19.68
C ALA A 224 -12.17 10.52 19.03
N CYS A 225 -11.47 9.42 19.29
CA CYS A 225 -10.20 9.09 18.64
C CYS A 225 -10.39 7.94 17.65
N PHE A 226 -9.76 8.06 16.49
CA PHE A 226 -9.59 6.94 15.55
C PHE A 226 -8.11 6.61 15.47
N THR A 227 -7.80 5.35 15.71
CA THR A 227 -6.43 4.84 15.71
C THR A 227 -6.28 3.66 14.77
N ARG A 228 -5.07 3.45 14.27
CA ARG A 228 -4.66 2.24 13.54
C ARG A 228 -3.59 1.44 14.27
N TYR A 229 -3.15 1.91 15.42
CA TYR A 229 -2.27 1.10 16.26
C TYR A 229 -2.97 -0.19 16.69
N PRO A 230 -2.30 -1.34 16.61
CA PRO A 230 -2.80 -2.59 17.18
C PRO A 230 -3.17 -2.45 18.66
N LYS A 231 -4.05 -3.36 19.14
CA LYS A 231 -4.40 -3.44 20.56
C LYS A 231 -3.26 -4.04 21.36
#